data_672f2443eb0e899c2f2361e66c8cdb81
#
_entry.id   672f2443eb0e899c2f2361e66c8cdb81
#
_cell.length_a   1.000
_cell.length_b   1.000
_cell.length_c   1.000
_cell.angle_alpha   90.00
_cell.angle_beta   90.00
_cell.angle_gamma   90.00
#
_symmetry.space_group_name_H-M   'P 1'
#
loop_
_entity.id
_entity.type
_entity.pdbx_description
1 polymer ?
#
loop_
_entity_poly.entity_id
_entity_poly.type
_entity_poly.pdbx_seq_one_letter_code
_entity_poly.pdbx_strand_id
1 'polypeptide(L)'
;MSGGYELQRTDARGEGVFATRSFQVGETVMVGVIEAELDHNHAHASQLSEKRFVLHGGLIAKVNHSCEPNCGIHLNASGAHDFVARQPITAGQEITFDYAMRNYTVEHFAAHCQCGSPRCRDRITGWKDLPSERKADYRGFVAPYLTDIDNQDATERAGSPRTDRAGVASPDRPDPQRRRRGDRVSKSRRLLEATSMA
;
A
#
# COMPACT_ATOMS: atom_id res chain seq x y z
N MET A 1 -11.93 -11.61 -30.91
CA MET A 1 -11.90 -10.13 -30.86
C MET A 1 -10.90 -9.75 -29.79
N SER A 2 -9.90 -8.94 -30.10
CA SER A 2 -8.93 -8.48 -29.08
C SER A 2 -9.70 -7.67 -28.03
N GLY A 3 -9.44 -7.91 -26.75
CA GLY A 3 -10.18 -7.32 -25.64
C GLY A 3 -10.00 -5.79 -25.47
N GLY A 4 -9.43 -5.10 -26.45
CA GLY A 4 -9.15 -3.65 -26.36
C GLY A 4 -7.87 -3.32 -25.59
N TYR A 5 -6.97 -4.28 -25.41
CA TYR A 5 -5.66 -4.14 -24.77
C TYR A 5 -4.66 -5.16 -25.33
N GLU A 6 -3.37 -4.88 -25.14
CA GLU A 6 -2.28 -5.75 -25.58
C GLU A 6 -1.08 -5.66 -24.63
N LEU A 7 -0.20 -6.64 -24.69
CA LEU A 7 1.06 -6.66 -23.96
C LEU A 7 2.12 -5.89 -24.73
N GLN A 8 2.81 -4.97 -24.06
CA GLN A 8 3.95 -4.25 -24.62
C GLN A 8 5.12 -4.23 -23.64
N ARG A 9 6.32 -3.91 -24.12
CA ARG A 9 7.48 -3.65 -23.28
C ARG A 9 7.41 -2.24 -22.71
N THR A 10 7.82 -2.11 -21.44
CA THR A 10 8.04 -0.82 -20.78
C THR A 10 9.53 -0.61 -20.57
N ASP A 11 9.98 0.64 -20.45
CA ASP A 11 11.41 0.95 -20.32
C ASP A 11 12.01 0.44 -18.99
N ALA A 12 11.27 0.53 -17.89
CA ALA A 12 11.80 0.26 -16.54
C ALA A 12 11.15 -0.92 -15.81
N ARG A 13 9.98 -1.41 -16.26
CA ARG A 13 9.16 -2.38 -15.54
C ARG A 13 8.95 -3.70 -16.28
N GLY A 14 9.74 -3.95 -17.30
CA GLY A 14 9.65 -5.15 -18.14
C GLY A 14 8.47 -5.10 -19.11
N GLU A 15 7.41 -5.84 -18.83
CA GLU A 15 6.18 -5.87 -19.64
C GLU A 15 5.05 -5.14 -18.93
N GLY A 16 4.12 -4.58 -19.70
CA GLY A 16 2.91 -3.94 -19.21
C GLY A 16 1.76 -4.13 -20.19
N VAL A 17 0.54 -3.87 -19.75
CA VAL A 17 -0.67 -3.98 -20.56
C VAL A 17 -1.10 -2.59 -21.00
N PHE A 18 -1.32 -2.40 -22.31
CA PHE A 18 -1.66 -1.12 -22.91
C PHE A 18 -3.02 -1.18 -23.60
N ALA A 19 -3.77 -0.11 -23.48
CA ALA A 19 -5.06 0.03 -24.12
C ALA A 19 -4.88 0.18 -25.65
N THR A 20 -5.62 -0.60 -26.43
CA THR A 20 -5.67 -0.47 -27.91
C THR A 20 -6.88 0.32 -28.39
N ARG A 21 -7.79 0.71 -27.47
CA ARG A 21 -8.93 1.60 -27.65
C ARG A 21 -9.13 2.45 -26.40
N SER A 22 -10.00 3.44 -26.49
CA SER A 22 -10.38 4.22 -25.30
C SER A 22 -11.40 3.45 -24.44
N PHE A 23 -11.36 3.71 -23.13
CA PHE A 23 -12.31 3.23 -22.12
C PHE A 23 -12.85 4.42 -21.32
N GLN A 24 -14.14 4.41 -21.06
CA GLN A 24 -14.81 5.42 -20.23
C GLN A 24 -14.79 4.99 -18.76
N VAL A 25 -14.94 5.96 -17.86
CA VAL A 25 -15.06 5.69 -16.41
C VAL A 25 -16.21 4.71 -16.17
N GLY A 26 -15.94 3.68 -15.35
CA GLY A 26 -16.90 2.62 -15.03
C GLY A 26 -16.94 1.48 -16.05
N GLU A 27 -16.25 1.59 -17.18
CA GLU A 27 -16.18 0.52 -18.17
C GLU A 27 -15.27 -0.61 -17.71
N THR A 28 -15.70 -1.87 -17.90
CA THR A 28 -14.85 -3.04 -17.65
C THR A 28 -13.78 -3.12 -18.72
N VAL A 29 -12.53 -2.96 -18.29
CA VAL A 29 -11.34 -3.02 -19.16
C VAL A 29 -10.90 -4.46 -19.38
N MET A 30 -10.87 -5.26 -18.32
CA MET A 30 -10.46 -6.66 -18.37
C MET A 30 -11.39 -7.50 -17.47
N VAL A 31 -11.91 -8.59 -18.00
CA VAL A 31 -12.72 -9.55 -17.23
C VAL A 31 -11.81 -10.58 -16.57
N GLY A 32 -11.92 -10.72 -15.25
CA GLY A 32 -11.18 -11.71 -14.49
C GLY A 32 -11.69 -13.12 -14.66
N VAL A 33 -10.77 -14.06 -14.82
CA VAL A 33 -11.05 -15.51 -14.82
C VAL A 33 -10.02 -16.15 -13.89
N ILE A 34 -10.47 -16.97 -12.94
CA ILE A 34 -9.59 -17.73 -12.07
C ILE A 34 -9.08 -18.95 -12.85
N GLU A 35 -7.76 -19.04 -13.04
CA GLU A 35 -7.12 -20.20 -13.67
C GLU A 35 -6.63 -21.24 -12.67
N ALA A 36 -6.16 -20.79 -11.51
CA ALA A 36 -5.64 -21.67 -10.48
C ALA A 36 -5.82 -21.09 -9.08
N GLU A 37 -6.04 -21.97 -8.10
CA GLU A 37 -5.88 -21.65 -6.67
C GLU A 37 -4.40 -21.73 -6.29
N LEU A 38 -3.96 -20.86 -5.39
CA LEU A 38 -2.59 -20.77 -4.92
C LEU A 38 -2.54 -20.91 -3.39
N ASP A 39 -1.47 -21.47 -2.88
CA ASP A 39 -1.24 -21.70 -1.45
C ASP A 39 -0.66 -20.47 -0.73
N HIS A 40 -0.08 -19.52 -1.46
CA HIS A 40 0.51 -18.30 -0.91
C HIS A 40 0.46 -17.12 -1.88
N ASN A 41 0.71 -15.92 -1.35
CA ASN A 41 0.82 -14.70 -2.15
C ASN A 41 2.19 -14.60 -2.83
N HIS A 42 2.21 -14.14 -4.08
CA HIS A 42 3.42 -13.83 -4.83
C HIS A 42 3.16 -12.76 -5.90
N ALA A 43 4.18 -12.36 -6.66
CA ALA A 43 4.13 -11.22 -7.58
C ALA A 43 2.97 -11.23 -8.60
N HIS A 44 2.51 -12.42 -9.02
CA HIS A 44 1.41 -12.58 -9.97
C HIS A 44 0.10 -13.06 -9.33
N ALA A 45 0.11 -13.33 -8.02
CA ALA A 45 -1.08 -13.75 -7.30
C ALA A 45 -2.07 -12.59 -7.11
N SER A 46 -3.34 -12.96 -7.00
CA SER A 46 -4.43 -12.07 -6.59
C SER A 46 -5.01 -12.59 -5.29
N GLN A 47 -5.12 -11.74 -4.29
CA GLN A 47 -5.73 -12.09 -3.03
C GLN A 47 -7.24 -11.80 -3.09
N LEU A 48 -8.08 -12.84 -2.94
CA LEU A 48 -9.54 -12.75 -2.97
C LEU A 48 -10.17 -12.65 -1.57
N SER A 49 -9.47 -13.16 -0.56
CA SER A 49 -9.83 -13.02 0.85
C SER A 49 -8.56 -13.07 1.69
N GLU A 50 -8.67 -12.99 3.01
CA GLU A 50 -7.52 -13.05 3.92
C GLU A 50 -6.59 -14.25 3.68
N LYS A 51 -7.17 -15.39 3.28
CA LYS A 51 -6.44 -16.66 3.14
C LYS A 51 -6.58 -17.31 1.75
N ARG A 52 -7.19 -16.60 0.79
CA ARG A 52 -7.41 -17.17 -0.55
C ARG A 52 -6.65 -16.38 -1.59
N PHE A 53 -5.77 -17.08 -2.30
CA PHE A 53 -4.93 -16.54 -3.36
C PHE A 53 -5.19 -17.31 -4.65
N VAL A 54 -5.21 -16.60 -5.78
CA VAL A 54 -5.48 -17.21 -7.09
C VAL A 54 -4.55 -16.61 -8.15
N LEU A 55 -4.36 -17.38 -9.22
CA LEU A 55 -3.84 -16.87 -10.48
C LEU A 55 -5.03 -16.50 -11.38
N HIS A 56 -5.04 -15.26 -11.85
CA HIS A 56 -5.97 -14.86 -12.90
C HIS A 56 -5.37 -15.12 -14.28
N GLY A 57 -6.24 -15.54 -15.19
CA GLY A 57 -5.88 -15.81 -16.57
C GLY A 57 -5.60 -14.60 -17.43
N GLY A 58 -5.09 -14.87 -18.61
CA GLY A 58 -4.81 -13.85 -19.61
C GLY A 58 -3.74 -12.85 -19.18
N LEU A 59 -3.94 -11.57 -19.47
CA LEU A 59 -2.97 -10.51 -19.19
C LEU A 59 -3.16 -9.83 -17.83
N ILE A 60 -4.11 -10.25 -16.99
CA ILE A 60 -4.38 -9.64 -15.68
C ILE A 60 -3.14 -9.67 -14.78
N ALA A 61 -2.39 -10.78 -14.79
CA ALA A 61 -1.16 -10.91 -14.01
C ALA A 61 0.01 -10.03 -14.52
N LYS A 62 -0.16 -9.40 -15.68
CA LYS A 62 0.83 -8.52 -16.32
C LYS A 62 0.53 -7.02 -16.16
N VAL A 63 -0.60 -6.68 -15.51
CA VAL A 63 -0.97 -5.28 -15.26
C VAL A 63 -0.07 -4.71 -14.18
N ASN A 64 0.66 -3.66 -14.50
CA ASN A 64 1.61 -3.02 -13.61
C ASN A 64 0.96 -2.17 -12.53
N HIS A 65 1.72 -1.95 -11.46
CA HIS A 65 1.35 -1.04 -10.39
C HIS A 65 1.50 0.44 -10.78
N SER A 66 0.56 1.26 -10.32
CA SER A 66 0.72 2.70 -10.23
C SER A 66 0.18 3.23 -8.91
N CYS A 67 0.83 4.25 -8.34
CA CYS A 67 0.31 5.00 -7.18
C CYS A 67 -0.81 5.98 -7.56
N GLU A 68 -0.98 6.26 -8.85
CA GLU A 68 -2.13 6.98 -9.45
C GLU A 68 -2.71 6.12 -10.58
N PRO A 69 -3.43 5.04 -10.25
CA PRO A 69 -3.88 4.07 -11.22
C PRO A 69 -5.08 4.56 -12.01
N ASN A 70 -5.17 4.12 -13.28
CA ASN A 70 -6.33 4.38 -14.12
C ASN A 70 -7.41 3.28 -14.01
N CYS A 71 -7.08 2.12 -13.42
CA CYS A 71 -8.04 1.05 -13.13
C CYS A 71 -8.17 0.78 -11.64
N GLY A 72 -9.29 0.20 -11.27
CA GLY A 72 -9.56 -0.40 -9.97
C GLY A 72 -10.14 -1.81 -10.12
N ILE A 73 -10.55 -2.40 -9.01
CA ILE A 73 -10.99 -3.79 -8.91
C ILE A 73 -12.48 -3.83 -8.63
N HIS A 74 -13.22 -4.64 -9.40
CA HIS A 74 -14.57 -5.10 -9.06
C HIS A 74 -14.60 -6.61 -8.99
N LEU A 75 -15.38 -7.14 -8.06
CA LEU A 75 -15.62 -8.58 -7.97
C LEU A 75 -16.73 -8.95 -8.96
N ASN A 76 -16.47 -9.89 -9.87
CA ASN A 76 -17.46 -10.37 -10.81
C ASN A 76 -18.28 -11.57 -10.27
N ALA A 77 -19.28 -12.02 -11.03
CA ALA A 77 -20.17 -13.09 -10.62
C ALA A 77 -19.48 -14.44 -10.39
N SER A 78 -18.30 -14.66 -10.97
CA SER A 78 -17.48 -15.87 -10.73
C SER A 78 -16.59 -15.77 -9.49
N GLY A 79 -16.57 -14.62 -8.81
CA GLY A 79 -15.68 -14.33 -7.69
C GLY A 79 -14.27 -13.91 -8.11
N ALA A 80 -14.02 -13.67 -9.40
CA ALA A 80 -12.76 -13.14 -9.89
C ALA A 80 -12.75 -11.61 -9.89
N HIS A 81 -11.57 -11.02 -10.01
CA HIS A 81 -11.39 -9.58 -10.07
C HIS A 81 -11.40 -9.07 -11.51
N ASP A 82 -12.40 -8.27 -11.86
CA ASP A 82 -12.39 -7.45 -13.05
C ASP A 82 -11.57 -6.18 -12.83
N PHE A 83 -10.92 -5.70 -13.88
CA PHE A 83 -10.36 -4.35 -13.91
C PHE A 83 -11.37 -3.39 -14.52
N VAL A 84 -11.69 -2.32 -13.81
CA VAL A 84 -12.65 -1.29 -14.20
C VAL A 84 -11.97 0.06 -14.27
N ALA A 85 -12.22 0.82 -15.31
CA ALA A 85 -11.64 2.15 -15.49
C ALA A 85 -12.14 3.12 -14.40
N ARG A 86 -11.23 3.71 -13.63
CA ARG A 86 -11.50 4.74 -12.62
C ARG A 86 -11.47 6.15 -13.20
N GLN A 87 -10.78 6.32 -14.28
CA GLN A 87 -10.68 7.55 -15.07
C GLN A 87 -10.66 7.17 -16.55
N PRO A 88 -10.91 8.11 -17.48
CA PRO A 88 -10.82 7.82 -18.91
C PRO A 88 -9.44 7.28 -19.25
N ILE A 89 -9.40 6.22 -20.06
CA ILE A 89 -8.17 5.64 -20.61
C ILE A 89 -8.20 5.84 -22.11
N THR A 90 -7.14 6.39 -22.68
CA THR A 90 -7.00 6.54 -24.13
C THR A 90 -6.19 5.40 -24.74
N ALA A 91 -6.40 5.13 -26.02
CA ALA A 91 -5.55 4.18 -26.75
C ALA A 91 -4.07 4.57 -26.63
N GLY A 92 -3.20 3.59 -26.41
CA GLY A 92 -1.76 3.76 -26.17
C GLY A 92 -1.38 4.00 -24.71
N GLN A 93 -2.32 4.26 -23.80
CA GLN A 93 -2.00 4.36 -22.38
C GLN A 93 -1.80 2.98 -21.74
N GLU A 94 -0.85 2.91 -20.82
CA GLU A 94 -0.68 1.73 -19.97
C GLU A 94 -1.86 1.60 -18.99
N ILE A 95 -2.44 0.42 -18.91
CA ILE A 95 -3.44 0.04 -17.93
C ILE A 95 -2.71 -0.29 -16.63
N THR A 96 -3.07 0.39 -15.55
CA THR A 96 -2.42 0.24 -14.25
C THR A 96 -3.43 0.18 -13.13
N PHE A 97 -3.08 -0.50 -12.03
CA PHE A 97 -3.85 -0.45 -10.79
C PHE A 97 -2.91 -0.37 -9.58
N ASP A 98 -3.41 0.06 -8.43
CA ASP A 98 -2.62 -0.02 -7.21
C ASP A 98 -2.72 -1.45 -6.64
N TYR A 99 -1.59 -2.11 -6.41
CA TYR A 99 -1.56 -3.48 -5.88
C TYR A 99 -2.25 -3.59 -4.51
N ALA A 100 -2.31 -2.51 -3.77
CA ALA A 100 -3.07 -2.42 -2.53
C ALA A 100 -4.59 -2.56 -2.72
N MET A 101 -5.13 -2.35 -3.92
CA MET A 101 -6.58 -2.52 -4.19
C MET A 101 -7.05 -3.97 -4.10
N ARG A 102 -6.13 -4.94 -4.12
CA ARG A 102 -6.47 -6.37 -4.00
C ARG A 102 -5.62 -7.15 -3.00
N ASN A 103 -4.53 -6.58 -2.47
CA ASN A 103 -3.65 -7.27 -1.54
C ASN A 103 -3.63 -6.53 -0.20
N TYR A 104 -3.83 -7.26 0.91
CA TYR A 104 -3.75 -6.70 2.25
C TYR A 104 -2.32 -6.34 2.63
N THR A 105 -1.37 -7.25 2.37
CA THR A 105 0.08 -7.02 2.48
C THR A 105 0.78 -7.32 1.16
N VAL A 106 1.91 -6.65 0.92
CA VAL A 106 2.75 -6.85 -0.28
C VAL A 106 4.20 -6.84 0.17
N GLU A 107 4.87 -8.02 0.10
CA GLU A 107 6.23 -8.21 0.63
C GLU A 107 7.26 -8.66 -0.42
N HIS A 108 6.81 -8.93 -1.66
CA HIS A 108 7.61 -9.57 -2.69
C HIS A 108 7.95 -8.66 -3.89
N PHE A 109 7.81 -7.35 -3.74
CA PHE A 109 8.20 -6.38 -4.75
C PHE A 109 9.44 -5.59 -4.33
N ALA A 110 10.08 -4.96 -5.33
CA ALA A 110 11.25 -4.12 -5.10
C ALA A 110 10.97 -3.02 -4.05
N ALA A 111 12.02 -2.63 -3.32
CA ALA A 111 11.91 -1.64 -2.26
C ALA A 111 11.43 -0.27 -2.77
N HIS A 112 11.67 0.05 -4.04
CA HIS A 112 11.30 1.31 -4.66
C HIS A 112 10.27 1.13 -5.77
N CYS A 113 9.21 1.94 -5.73
CA CYS A 113 8.21 2.01 -6.77
C CYS A 113 8.74 2.76 -7.99
N GLN A 114 8.56 2.20 -9.18
CA GLN A 114 8.99 2.79 -10.45
C GLN A 114 7.80 3.23 -11.31
N CYS A 115 6.65 3.58 -10.70
CA CYS A 115 5.45 3.92 -11.48
C CYS A 115 5.52 5.26 -12.20
N GLY A 116 6.48 6.13 -11.86
CA GLY A 116 6.67 7.44 -12.49
C GLY A 116 5.57 8.48 -12.20
N SER A 117 4.60 8.17 -11.34
CA SER A 117 3.53 9.08 -10.98
C SER A 117 4.05 10.27 -10.16
N PRO A 118 3.57 11.51 -10.38
CA PRO A 118 3.90 12.67 -9.53
C PRO A 118 3.52 12.47 -8.05
N ARG A 119 2.54 11.62 -7.75
CA ARG A 119 2.11 11.27 -6.39
C ARG A 119 2.60 9.88 -5.97
N CYS A 120 3.76 9.46 -6.51
CA CYS A 120 4.38 8.20 -6.15
C CYS A 120 4.67 8.14 -4.64
N ARG A 121 4.36 7.00 -4.03
CA ARG A 121 4.65 6.74 -2.60
C ARG A 121 6.05 6.17 -2.35
N ASP A 122 6.89 6.10 -3.40
CA ASP A 122 8.22 5.47 -3.42
C ASP A 122 8.26 3.98 -3.08
N ARG A 123 7.17 3.44 -2.55
CA ARG A 123 7.06 2.03 -2.15
C ARG A 123 5.75 1.43 -2.65
N ILE A 124 5.81 0.15 -3.03
CA ILE A 124 4.64 -0.67 -3.28
C ILE A 124 4.25 -1.29 -1.94
N THR A 125 3.07 -0.94 -1.43
CA THR A 125 2.54 -1.41 -0.15
C THR A 125 1.18 -2.10 -0.35
N GLY A 126 0.76 -2.90 0.63
CA GLY A 126 -0.58 -3.46 0.68
C GLY A 126 -1.61 -2.47 1.25
N TRP A 127 -2.87 -2.89 1.28
CA TRP A 127 -4.00 -2.13 1.82
C TRP A 127 -3.79 -1.70 3.28
N LYS A 128 -3.21 -2.59 4.09
CA LYS A 128 -2.92 -2.35 5.50
C LYS A 128 -2.13 -1.06 5.73
N ASP A 129 -1.17 -0.77 4.85
CA ASP A 129 -0.22 0.32 5.02
C ASP A 129 -0.59 1.58 4.20
N LEU A 130 -1.77 1.57 3.54
CA LEU A 130 -2.24 2.75 2.82
C LEU A 130 -2.72 3.84 3.80
N PRO A 131 -2.39 5.11 3.52
CA PRO A 131 -3.01 6.24 4.20
C PRO A 131 -4.54 6.22 4.04
N SER A 132 -5.27 6.64 5.09
CA SER A 132 -6.74 6.69 5.10
C SER A 132 -7.33 7.50 3.94
N GLU A 133 -6.68 8.61 3.57
CA GLU A 133 -7.06 9.43 2.42
C GLU A 133 -7.02 8.62 1.12
N ARG A 134 -5.96 7.81 0.92
CA ARG A 134 -5.84 6.96 -0.26
C ARG A 134 -6.87 5.84 -0.27
N LYS A 135 -7.15 5.23 0.88
CA LYS A 135 -8.24 4.25 1.01
C LYS A 135 -9.60 4.87 0.64
N ALA A 136 -9.86 6.10 1.05
CA ALA A 136 -11.08 6.82 0.71
C ALA A 136 -11.18 7.11 -0.80
N ASP A 137 -10.07 7.49 -1.45
CA ASP A 137 -9.99 7.71 -2.91
C ASP A 137 -10.28 6.43 -3.72
N TYR A 138 -9.98 5.26 -3.16
CA TYR A 138 -10.19 3.97 -3.81
C TYR A 138 -11.55 3.32 -3.53
N ARG A 139 -12.44 4.01 -2.79
CA ARG A 139 -13.75 3.47 -2.42
C ARG A 139 -14.54 3.02 -3.66
N GLY A 140 -15.05 1.79 -3.61
CA GLY A 140 -15.77 1.16 -4.70
C GLY A 140 -14.90 0.52 -5.78
N PHE A 141 -13.56 0.60 -5.67
CA PHE A 141 -12.60 0.07 -6.64
C PHE A 141 -11.58 -0.89 -6.02
N VAL A 142 -11.93 -1.54 -4.94
CA VAL A 142 -11.06 -2.47 -4.20
C VAL A 142 -11.75 -3.81 -3.98
N ALA A 143 -10.96 -4.85 -3.76
CA ALA A 143 -11.47 -6.15 -3.36
C ALA A 143 -12.29 -6.03 -2.07
N PRO A 144 -13.55 -6.52 -2.02
CA PRO A 144 -14.47 -6.24 -0.89
C PRO A 144 -13.93 -6.65 0.47
N TYR A 145 -13.20 -7.77 0.57
CA TYR A 145 -12.65 -8.27 1.83
C TYR A 145 -11.73 -7.25 2.53
N LEU A 146 -11.09 -6.34 1.78
CA LEU A 146 -10.22 -5.30 2.35
C LEU A 146 -11.02 -4.26 3.14
N THR A 147 -12.19 -3.89 2.63
CA THR A 147 -13.12 -2.99 3.33
C THR A 147 -13.78 -3.68 4.52
N ASP A 148 -14.01 -4.99 4.43
CA ASP A 148 -14.57 -5.78 5.52
C ASP A 148 -13.60 -5.85 6.71
N ILE A 149 -12.29 -6.02 6.45
CA ILE A 149 -11.25 -5.95 7.49
C ILE A 149 -11.26 -4.58 8.18
N ASP A 150 -11.23 -3.49 7.41
CA ASP A 150 -11.24 -2.13 8.00
C ASP A 150 -12.51 -1.88 8.85
N ASN A 151 -13.68 -2.40 8.45
CA ASN A 151 -14.93 -2.29 9.19
C ASN A 151 -14.91 -3.10 10.49
N GLN A 152 -14.33 -4.31 10.47
CA GLN A 152 -14.16 -5.15 11.67
C GLN A 152 -13.22 -4.47 12.67
N ASP A 153 -12.06 -3.99 12.23
CA ASP A 153 -11.11 -3.25 13.06
C ASP A 153 -11.74 -2.01 13.71
N ALA A 154 -12.57 -1.29 12.95
CA ALA A 154 -13.27 -0.10 13.46
C ALA A 154 -14.29 -0.46 14.56
N THR A 155 -15.00 -1.58 14.39
CA THR A 155 -16.00 -2.07 15.36
C THR A 155 -15.33 -2.53 16.66
N GLU A 156 -14.22 -3.25 16.56
CA GLU A 156 -13.45 -3.72 17.71
C GLU A 156 -12.88 -2.56 18.54
N ARG A 157 -12.37 -1.52 17.87
CA ARG A 157 -11.89 -0.30 18.53
C ARG A 157 -13.00 0.47 19.23
N ALA A 158 -14.19 0.51 18.64
CA ALA A 158 -15.36 1.19 19.24
C ALA A 158 -15.95 0.41 20.42
N GLY A 159 -15.85 -0.93 20.41
CA GLY A 159 -16.34 -1.81 21.47
C GLY A 159 -15.39 -1.99 22.65
N SER A 160 -14.13 -1.55 22.57
CA SER A 160 -13.17 -1.64 23.68
C SER A 160 -13.45 -0.53 24.69
N PRO A 161 -13.85 -0.83 25.95
CA PRO A 161 -14.06 0.18 26.95
C PRO A 161 -12.74 0.92 27.21
N ARG A 162 -12.76 2.24 27.11
CA ARG A 162 -11.66 3.09 27.59
C ARG A 162 -11.51 2.80 29.08
N THR A 163 -10.49 2.06 29.46
CA THR A 163 -10.05 2.04 30.85
C THR A 163 -9.45 3.41 31.13
N ASP A 164 -10.29 4.32 31.62
CA ASP A 164 -9.83 5.55 32.25
C ASP A 164 -8.92 5.14 33.39
N ARG A 165 -7.63 5.29 33.16
CA ARG A 165 -6.65 5.29 34.26
C ARG A 165 -6.97 6.52 35.09
N ALA A 166 -7.91 6.36 36.04
CA ALA A 166 -8.07 7.27 37.14
C ALA A 166 -6.71 7.47 37.77
N GLY A 167 -6.27 8.71 37.79
CA GLY A 167 -5.01 9.11 38.38
C GLY A 167 -4.92 8.63 39.83
N VAL A 168 -4.02 7.68 40.07
CA VAL A 168 -3.55 7.42 41.42
C VAL A 168 -2.63 8.58 41.76
N ALA A 169 -3.15 9.53 42.57
CA ALA A 169 -2.35 10.52 43.25
C ALA A 169 -1.29 9.81 44.10
N SER A 170 -0.04 10.02 43.78
CA SER A 170 1.09 9.60 44.67
C SER A 170 1.01 10.37 45.96
N PRO A 171 1.07 9.69 47.13
CA PRO A 171 1.23 10.39 48.38
C PRO A 171 2.63 10.97 48.53
N ASP A 172 2.64 12.18 49.05
CA ASP A 172 3.75 12.99 49.57
C ASP A 172 5.03 12.21 49.91
N ARG A 173 6.15 12.58 49.29
CA ARG A 173 7.49 12.28 49.82
C ARG A 173 8.06 13.55 50.42
N PRO A 174 8.51 13.52 51.70
CA PRO A 174 9.13 14.67 52.36
C PRO A 174 10.51 14.97 51.78
N ASP A 175 10.78 16.26 51.66
CA ASP A 175 12.04 16.89 51.26
C ASP A 175 13.15 16.66 52.31
N PRO A 176 14.31 16.11 51.96
CA PRO A 176 15.50 16.19 52.80
C PRO A 176 16.48 17.23 52.28
N GLN A 177 16.36 18.43 52.89
CA GLN A 177 17.47 19.27 53.33
C GLN A 177 18.67 19.57 52.43
N ARG A 178 18.66 20.75 51.91
CA ARG A 178 19.67 21.83 52.04
C ARG A 178 20.94 21.44 52.81
N ARG A 179 22.04 21.23 52.11
CA ARG A 179 23.39 21.59 52.62
C ARG A 179 24.27 22.02 51.47
N ARG A 180 24.56 23.33 51.47
CA ARG A 180 25.81 24.07 51.59
C ARG A 180 26.92 23.68 50.60
N ARG A 181 27.24 24.71 49.78
CA ARG A 181 28.53 25.38 49.52
C ARG A 181 29.82 24.56 49.61
N GLY A 182 30.65 24.72 48.61
CA GLY A 182 32.10 24.49 48.63
C GLY A 182 32.68 24.35 47.26
N ASP A 183 33.06 25.45 46.73
CA ASP A 183 34.37 25.88 46.24
C ASP A 183 35.18 24.93 45.31
N ARG A 184 35.45 25.55 44.18
CA ARG A 184 36.76 25.77 43.54
C ARG A 184 37.44 24.67 42.73
N VAL A 185 37.93 25.22 41.60
CA VAL A 185 39.24 25.12 40.94
C VAL A 185 39.29 24.31 39.67
N SER A 186 39.19 25.03 38.54
CA SER A 186 40.21 25.37 37.55
C SER A 186 41.22 24.26 37.17
N LYS A 187 41.30 23.99 35.92
CA LYS A 187 42.45 24.00 34.99
C LYS A 187 42.13 23.12 33.76
N SER A 188 41.99 23.76 32.64
CA SER A 188 43.00 24.07 31.62
C SER A 188 43.53 22.91 30.78
N ARG A 189 43.34 23.14 29.47
CA ARG A 189 44.26 22.86 28.34
C ARG A 189 44.45 21.40 27.93
N ARG A 190 44.30 21.09 26.70
CA ARG A 190 44.93 21.37 25.38
C ARG A 190 44.25 20.48 24.35
N LEU A 191 43.80 20.96 23.23
CA LEU A 191 44.53 21.11 21.94
C LEU A 191 45.35 19.89 21.50
N LEU A 192 44.98 19.41 20.35
CA LEU A 192 45.76 19.11 19.13
C LEU A 192 44.87 18.23 18.24
N GLU A 193 44.34 18.76 17.11
CA GLU A 193 44.96 18.80 15.77
C GLU A 193 45.35 17.41 15.25
N ALA A 194 44.75 17.11 14.20
CA ALA A 194 45.14 17.12 12.80
C ALA A 194 45.14 15.76 12.13
N THR A 195 44.62 15.73 10.99
CA THR A 195 45.15 15.45 9.65
C THR A 195 44.67 14.09 9.13
N SER A 196 43.77 14.09 8.14
CA SER A 196 43.99 14.06 6.69
C SER A 196 44.43 12.69 6.08
N MET A 197 43.81 12.39 4.94
CA MET A 197 44.21 11.48 3.87
C MET A 197 43.93 9.98 4.08
N ALA A 198 43.11 9.34 3.30
CA ALA A 198 43.07 9.11 1.86
C ALA A 198 41.68 8.68 1.41
#